data_b9d9ff6bbc7ff517244cdbbac89130e3
#
_entry.id   b9d9ff6bbc7ff517244cdbbac89130e3
#
_cell.length_a   1.000
_cell.length_b   1.000
_cell.length_c   1.000
_cell.angle_alpha   90.00
_cell.angle_beta   90.00
_cell.angle_gamma   90.00
#
_symmetry.space_group_name_H-M   'P 1'
#
loop_
_entity.id
_entity.type
_entity.pdbx_description
1 polymer ?
#
loop_
_entity_poly.entity_id
_entity_poly.type
_entity_poly.pdbx_seq_one_letter_code
_entity_poly.pdbx_strand_id
1 'polypeptide(L)'
;GRYHAGECERKWRTFHGTTTPVTGGTIVQMARDAGWIPDRGHELGWDDTIQKDDLVIVDKHYVEELEIHEPKVWNPARELSRYLEVLFDSSENVGYVTESWEKDGKFMPSKGSWDRTAGQLIEALSKCMDGDIGSVVGDYNLAAGAWIRFNPLDGTGCKNENVTDFRYALVESDVMEVGKQYAIIQELELPVACLVYSGKKSLHAIVRVDAADYSEYRKRVDYLYNVCQKNGLKTDNQNRNPSRLSR
;
A
#
# COMPACT_ATOMS: atom_id res chain seq x y z
N GLY A 1 22.39 19.60 17.68
CA GLY A 1 21.75 19.87 18.98
C GLY A 1 21.49 18.57 19.69
N ARG A 2 21.69 18.50 21.00
CA ARG A 2 21.38 17.28 21.77
C ARG A 2 19.88 17.21 22.01
N TYR A 3 19.26 16.07 21.68
CA TYR A 3 17.89 15.76 22.05
C TYR A 3 17.73 15.68 23.59
N HIS A 4 16.77 16.39 24.14
CA HIS A 4 16.39 16.29 25.55
C HIS A 4 15.13 15.45 25.70
N ALA A 5 15.15 14.45 26.57
CA ALA A 5 13.99 13.59 26.82
C ALA A 5 12.75 14.44 27.18
N GLY A 6 11.64 14.15 26.49
CA GLY A 6 10.36 14.89 26.66
C GLY A 6 10.24 16.20 25.83
N GLU A 7 11.26 16.56 25.05
CA GLU A 7 11.21 17.78 24.21
C GLU A 7 10.18 17.64 23.08
N CYS A 8 10.16 16.49 22.40
CA CYS A 8 9.18 16.19 21.37
C CYS A 8 7.75 16.22 21.91
N GLU A 9 7.53 15.66 23.10
CA GLU A 9 6.22 15.60 23.72
C GLU A 9 5.71 16.99 24.16
N ARG A 10 6.61 17.84 24.67
CA ARG A 10 6.28 19.24 24.97
C ARG A 10 5.94 20.02 23.69
N LYS A 11 6.69 19.83 22.63
CA LYS A 11 6.46 20.48 21.36
C LYS A 11 5.17 19.96 20.69
N TRP A 12 4.89 18.67 20.81
CA TRP A 12 3.66 18.07 20.31
C TRP A 12 2.41 18.66 20.98
N ARG A 13 2.47 18.95 22.26
CA ARG A 13 1.36 19.60 23.00
C ARG A 13 1.12 21.06 22.61
N THR A 14 2.04 21.69 21.89
CA THR A 14 1.85 23.07 21.40
C THR A 14 1.15 23.14 20.05
N PHE A 15 0.94 22.01 19.37
CA PHE A 15 0.14 21.94 18.16
C PHE A 15 -1.36 21.92 18.52
N HIS A 16 -1.89 23.08 18.82
CA HIS A 16 -3.33 23.28 18.98
C HIS A 16 -3.93 23.53 17.60
N GLY A 17 -5.04 22.83 17.29
CA GLY A 17 -5.69 22.82 16.01
C GLY A 17 -5.89 24.22 15.44
N THR A 18 -5.14 24.51 14.38
CA THR A 18 -5.40 25.62 13.48
C THR A 18 -6.34 25.15 12.38
N THR A 19 -6.89 26.07 11.61
CA THR A 19 -7.78 25.80 10.47
C THR A 19 -7.13 24.91 9.40
N THR A 20 -5.82 24.67 9.46
CA THR A 20 -5.08 23.75 8.57
C THR A 20 -4.33 22.75 9.46
N PRO A 21 -4.87 21.54 9.68
CA PRO A 21 -4.21 20.54 10.52
C PRO A 21 -2.87 20.14 9.90
N VAL A 22 -1.82 20.16 10.72
CA VAL A 22 -0.52 19.58 10.36
C VAL A 22 -0.67 18.07 10.45
N THR A 23 -0.70 17.41 9.32
CA THR A 23 -0.77 15.93 9.21
C THR A 23 0.64 15.33 9.16
N GLY A 24 0.75 14.00 9.29
CA GLY A 24 2.00 13.28 9.03
C GLY A 24 2.56 13.59 7.63
N GLY A 25 1.69 13.70 6.61
CA GLY A 25 2.07 14.09 5.26
C GLY A 25 2.68 15.49 5.20
N THR A 26 2.16 16.46 5.96
CA THR A 26 2.75 17.81 6.05
C THR A 26 4.17 17.77 6.62
N ILE A 27 4.41 16.93 7.64
CA ILE A 27 5.73 16.77 8.26
C ILE A 27 6.70 16.13 7.26
N VAL A 28 6.26 15.09 6.55
CA VAL A 28 7.06 14.42 5.51
C VAL A 28 7.41 15.40 4.38
N GLN A 29 6.45 16.21 3.92
CA GLN A 29 6.69 17.21 2.89
C GLN A 29 7.70 18.28 3.35
N MET A 30 7.52 18.81 4.56
CA MET A 30 8.47 19.77 5.13
C MET A 30 9.89 19.18 5.29
N ALA A 31 9.98 17.89 5.65
CA ALA A 31 11.25 17.20 5.76
C ALA A 31 11.92 17.04 4.38
N ARG A 32 11.16 16.68 3.34
CA ARG A 32 11.63 16.61 1.94
C ARG A 32 12.10 17.98 1.43
N ASP A 33 11.33 19.03 1.67
CA ASP A 33 11.67 20.40 1.30
C ASP A 33 12.97 20.88 1.98
N ALA A 34 13.24 20.33 3.18
CA ALA A 34 14.48 20.52 3.92
C ALA A 34 15.63 19.58 3.48
N GLY A 35 15.45 18.80 2.41
CA GLY A 35 16.46 17.89 1.86
C GLY A 35 16.52 16.52 2.55
N TRP A 36 15.53 16.18 3.40
CA TRP A 36 15.46 14.84 3.96
C TRP A 36 15.01 13.86 2.87
N ILE A 37 15.83 12.86 2.65
CA ILE A 37 15.47 11.70 1.81
C ILE A 37 15.04 10.59 2.78
N PRO A 38 13.84 10.02 2.63
CA PRO A 38 13.44 8.88 3.45
C PRO A 38 14.51 7.79 3.35
N ASP A 39 14.92 7.26 4.50
CA ASP A 39 15.66 6.00 4.52
C ASP A 39 14.69 4.95 3.93
N ARG A 40 14.99 4.48 2.72
CA ARG A 40 14.08 3.64 1.93
C ARG A 40 13.99 2.21 2.45
N GLY A 41 14.43 1.97 3.70
CA GLY A 41 14.47 0.62 4.26
C GLY A 41 15.40 -0.30 3.46
N HIS A 42 15.60 -1.51 3.91
CA HIS A 42 16.43 -2.47 3.20
C HIS A 42 15.93 -2.63 1.76
N GLU A 43 16.72 -2.16 0.80
CA GLU A 43 16.52 -2.52 -0.59
C GLU A 43 16.71 -4.05 -0.65
N LEU A 44 15.72 -4.76 -1.20
CA LEU A 44 15.96 -6.13 -1.62
C LEU A 44 17.18 -6.06 -2.57
N GLY A 45 18.21 -6.83 -2.28
CA GLY A 45 19.38 -6.91 -3.16
C GLY A 45 18.93 -7.48 -4.52
N TRP A 46 18.66 -6.60 -5.47
CA TRP A 46 18.25 -6.96 -6.82
C TRP A 46 19.44 -7.43 -7.68
N ASP A 47 20.48 -7.96 -7.04
CA ASP A 47 21.66 -8.43 -7.72
C ASP A 47 21.35 -9.68 -8.54
N ASP A 48 21.54 -9.61 -9.84
CA ASP A 48 21.33 -10.73 -10.80
C ASP A 48 22.30 -11.91 -10.53
N THR A 49 23.27 -11.76 -9.64
CA THR A 49 24.26 -12.78 -9.29
C THR A 49 23.82 -13.74 -8.17
N ILE A 50 22.65 -13.51 -7.54
CA ILE A 50 22.15 -14.36 -6.46
C ILE A 50 21.89 -15.77 -6.97
N GLN A 51 22.55 -16.74 -6.37
CA GLN A 51 22.32 -18.15 -6.69
C GLN A 51 20.92 -18.58 -6.23
N LYS A 52 20.28 -19.50 -6.97
CA LYS A 52 18.90 -19.94 -6.69
C LYS A 52 18.65 -20.46 -5.28
N ASP A 53 19.68 -20.91 -4.60
CA ASP A 53 19.57 -21.48 -3.24
C ASP A 53 19.58 -20.39 -2.15
N ASP A 54 20.11 -19.19 -2.45
CA ASP A 54 20.18 -18.06 -1.50
C ASP A 54 18.82 -17.39 -1.25
N LEU A 55 17.77 -17.79 -2.01
CA LEU A 55 16.43 -17.25 -1.87
C LEU A 55 15.59 -17.94 -0.77
N VAL A 56 16.09 -19.00 -0.13
CA VAL A 56 15.37 -19.70 0.94
C VAL A 56 15.81 -19.12 2.27
N ILE A 57 14.96 -18.30 2.87
CA ILE A 57 15.20 -17.60 4.14
C ILE A 57 14.33 -18.21 5.25
N VAL A 58 13.10 -18.59 4.91
CA VAL A 58 12.10 -19.05 5.86
C VAL A 58 12.00 -20.57 5.88
N ASP A 59 12.14 -21.18 7.04
CA ASP A 59 11.76 -22.57 7.21
C ASP A 59 10.24 -22.70 7.32
N LYS A 60 9.59 -22.93 6.19
CA LYS A 60 8.13 -23.06 6.06
C LYS A 60 7.49 -24.15 6.93
N HIS A 61 8.27 -25.05 7.52
CA HIS A 61 7.78 -26.10 8.41
C HIS A 61 7.66 -25.61 9.86
N TYR A 62 8.36 -24.53 10.21
CA TYR A 62 8.43 -23.99 11.57
C TYR A 62 7.83 -22.57 11.69
N VAL A 63 7.26 -22.01 10.62
CA VAL A 63 6.59 -20.69 10.71
C VAL A 63 5.28 -20.87 11.47
N GLU A 64 5.22 -20.28 12.64
CA GLU A 64 3.98 -20.18 13.44
C GLU A 64 3.10 -19.07 12.89
N GLU A 65 1.79 -19.23 12.98
CA GLU A 65 0.84 -18.21 12.59
C GLU A 65 0.89 -17.02 13.55
N LEU A 66 0.89 -15.81 12.99
CA LEU A 66 0.80 -14.58 13.76
C LEU A 66 -0.61 -14.04 13.77
N GLU A 67 -1.06 -13.58 14.92
CA GLU A 67 -2.37 -12.94 15.05
C GLU A 67 -2.35 -11.54 14.45
N ILE A 68 -3.37 -11.24 13.65
CA ILE A 68 -3.58 -9.90 13.12
C ILE A 68 -4.53 -9.15 14.05
N HIS A 69 -4.02 -8.07 14.62
CA HIS A 69 -4.82 -7.23 15.51
C HIS A 69 -5.54 -6.14 14.71
N GLU A 70 -6.86 -6.29 14.60
CA GLU A 70 -7.69 -5.24 14.02
C GLU A 70 -7.81 -4.04 14.97
N PRO A 71 -7.87 -2.80 14.44
CA PRO A 71 -8.03 -1.62 15.26
C PRO A 71 -9.40 -1.64 15.96
N LYS A 72 -9.42 -1.30 17.25
CA LYS A 72 -10.67 -1.23 18.06
C LYS A 72 -11.67 -0.21 17.52
N VAL A 73 -11.18 0.82 16.87
CA VAL A 73 -11.98 1.87 16.23
C VAL A 73 -11.58 1.92 14.76
N TRP A 74 -12.54 1.62 13.92
CA TRP A 74 -12.38 1.61 12.48
C TRP A 74 -13.00 2.86 11.87
N ASN A 75 -12.23 3.62 11.08
CA ASN A 75 -12.72 4.73 10.28
C ASN A 75 -12.20 4.59 8.84
N PRO A 76 -13.03 4.18 7.89
CA PRO A 76 -12.63 3.93 6.51
C PRO A 76 -11.96 5.13 5.83
N ALA A 77 -12.47 6.34 6.06
CA ALA A 77 -11.91 7.55 5.46
C ALA A 77 -10.49 7.84 5.96
N ARG A 78 -10.25 7.62 7.26
CA ARG A 78 -8.93 7.78 7.86
C ARG A 78 -7.94 6.74 7.35
N GLU A 79 -8.34 5.49 7.27
CA GLU A 79 -7.45 4.41 6.80
C GLU A 79 -7.14 4.57 5.31
N LEU A 80 -8.12 4.99 4.50
CA LEU A 80 -7.89 5.29 3.10
C LEU A 80 -6.97 6.51 2.91
N SER A 81 -7.12 7.55 3.74
CA SER A 81 -6.18 8.69 3.74
C SER A 81 -4.75 8.25 4.05
N ARG A 82 -4.54 7.39 5.05
CA ARG A 82 -3.22 6.84 5.38
C ARG A 82 -2.63 6.03 4.23
N TYR A 83 -3.44 5.22 3.57
CA TYR A 83 -3.02 4.48 2.38
C TYR A 83 -2.49 5.42 1.29
N LEU A 84 -3.24 6.49 1.01
CA LEU A 84 -2.85 7.49 0.02
C LEU A 84 -1.60 8.27 0.43
N GLU A 85 -1.49 8.69 1.70
CA GLU A 85 -0.33 9.42 2.23
C GLU A 85 0.98 8.60 2.18
N VAL A 86 0.89 7.27 2.34
CA VAL A 86 2.05 6.39 2.32
C VAL A 86 2.54 6.12 0.90
N LEU A 87 1.61 5.96 -0.05
CA LEU A 87 1.95 5.46 -1.39
C LEU A 87 2.14 6.55 -2.44
N PHE A 88 1.60 7.77 -2.21
CA PHE A 88 1.55 8.82 -3.23
C PHE A 88 2.07 10.15 -2.72
N ASP A 89 2.66 10.92 -3.62
CA ASP A 89 2.80 12.34 -3.43
C ASP A 89 1.46 13.05 -3.71
N SER A 90 1.20 14.18 -3.06
CA SER A 90 -0.10 14.85 -3.10
C SER A 90 -0.54 15.28 -4.50
N SER A 91 0.40 15.48 -5.42
CA SER A 91 0.17 15.90 -6.81
C SER A 91 -0.05 14.74 -7.78
N GLU A 92 0.15 13.49 -7.36
CA GLU A 92 0.05 12.32 -8.22
C GLU A 92 -1.39 11.86 -8.41
N ASN A 93 -1.75 11.50 -9.64
CA ASN A 93 -3.07 10.96 -9.93
C ASN A 93 -3.21 9.51 -9.45
N VAL A 94 -4.34 9.24 -8.84
CA VAL A 94 -4.68 7.94 -8.26
C VAL A 94 -5.80 7.29 -9.07
N GLY A 95 -5.60 6.03 -9.43
CA GLY A 95 -6.65 5.22 -10.01
C GLY A 95 -7.50 4.55 -8.93
N TYR A 96 -8.82 4.68 -9.01
CA TYR A 96 -9.74 4.09 -8.05
C TYR A 96 -11.04 3.64 -8.73
N VAL A 97 -11.74 2.71 -8.08
CA VAL A 97 -13.02 2.18 -8.58
C VAL A 97 -14.17 3.08 -8.08
N THR A 98 -15.07 3.42 -9.00
CA THR A 98 -16.24 4.26 -8.73
C THR A 98 -17.55 3.46 -8.73
N GLU A 99 -17.52 2.23 -9.24
CA GLU A 99 -18.70 1.36 -9.29
C GLU A 99 -18.24 -0.09 -9.26
N SER A 100 -18.87 -0.90 -8.42
CA SER A 100 -18.69 -2.35 -8.35
C SER A 100 -20.01 -3.08 -8.49
N TRP A 101 -19.96 -4.36 -8.85
CA TRP A 101 -21.11 -5.24 -8.92
C TRP A 101 -20.80 -6.58 -8.26
N GLU A 102 -21.83 -7.24 -7.77
CA GLU A 102 -21.69 -8.52 -7.10
C GLU A 102 -22.04 -9.68 -8.04
N LYS A 103 -21.22 -10.71 -8.02
CA LYS A 103 -21.49 -11.97 -8.69
C LYS A 103 -21.04 -13.12 -7.80
N ASP A 104 -21.97 -14.04 -7.51
CA ASP A 104 -21.69 -15.25 -6.72
C ASP A 104 -21.00 -14.96 -5.37
N GLY A 105 -21.42 -13.88 -4.68
CA GLY A 105 -20.84 -13.44 -3.40
C GLY A 105 -19.48 -12.77 -3.53
N LYS A 106 -19.03 -12.46 -4.76
CA LYS A 106 -17.78 -11.73 -5.04
C LYS A 106 -18.07 -10.38 -5.67
N PHE A 107 -17.41 -9.35 -5.16
CA PHE A 107 -17.45 -8.02 -5.76
C PHE A 107 -16.43 -7.91 -6.87
N MET A 108 -16.83 -7.30 -7.98
CA MET A 108 -15.99 -7.07 -9.16
C MET A 108 -16.06 -5.59 -9.54
N PRO A 109 -14.91 -4.94 -9.81
CA PRO A 109 -14.90 -3.56 -10.27
C PRO A 109 -15.50 -3.47 -11.68
N SER A 110 -16.36 -2.48 -11.92
CA SER A 110 -16.97 -2.22 -13.22
C SER A 110 -16.57 -0.90 -13.84
N LYS A 111 -16.49 0.16 -13.05
CA LYS A 111 -16.02 1.47 -13.49
C LYS A 111 -14.97 2.01 -12.54
N GLY A 112 -14.13 2.91 -13.05
CA GLY A 112 -13.11 3.58 -12.27
C GLY A 112 -12.86 4.99 -12.76
N SER A 113 -12.12 5.76 -11.97
CA SER A 113 -11.63 7.08 -12.29
C SER A 113 -10.13 7.18 -12.00
N TRP A 114 -9.49 8.16 -12.61
CA TRP A 114 -8.07 8.50 -12.48
C TRP A 114 -7.84 10.01 -12.62
N ASP A 115 -8.89 10.79 -12.37
CA ASP A 115 -8.97 12.24 -12.63
C ASP A 115 -8.59 13.08 -11.42
N ARG A 116 -8.41 12.48 -10.24
CA ARG A 116 -8.05 13.18 -9.01
C ARG A 116 -6.68 12.80 -8.50
N THR A 117 -6.00 13.78 -7.92
CA THR A 117 -4.73 13.56 -7.22
C THR A 117 -4.95 13.00 -5.81
N ALA A 118 -3.91 12.41 -5.24
CA ALA A 118 -3.93 11.93 -3.87
C ALA A 118 -4.31 13.05 -2.88
N GLY A 119 -3.77 14.25 -3.05
CA GLY A 119 -4.10 15.41 -2.22
C GLY A 119 -5.58 15.78 -2.29
N GLN A 120 -6.18 15.77 -3.49
CA GLN A 120 -7.61 16.04 -3.67
C GLN A 120 -8.50 14.98 -3.02
N LEU A 121 -8.10 13.70 -3.11
CA LEU A 121 -8.81 12.60 -2.44
C LEU A 121 -8.71 12.71 -0.92
N ILE A 122 -7.51 12.96 -0.38
CA ILE A 122 -7.29 13.15 1.06
C ILE A 122 -8.10 14.33 1.60
N GLU A 123 -8.12 15.45 0.88
CA GLU A 123 -8.93 16.61 1.24
C GLU A 123 -10.43 16.26 1.28
N ALA A 124 -10.94 15.54 0.29
CA ALA A 124 -12.33 15.11 0.26
C ALA A 124 -12.64 14.13 1.40
N LEU A 125 -11.74 13.16 1.67
CA LEU A 125 -11.88 12.21 2.78
C LEU A 125 -11.87 12.90 4.15
N SER A 126 -11.10 13.97 4.32
CA SER A 126 -11.06 14.74 5.58
C SER A 126 -12.39 15.43 5.89
N LYS A 127 -13.20 15.71 4.88
CA LYS A 127 -14.54 16.30 4.98
C LYS A 127 -15.66 15.28 5.06
N CYS A 128 -15.33 13.99 4.93
CA CYS A 128 -16.28 12.90 4.91
C CYS A 128 -16.86 12.68 6.32
N MET A 129 -18.16 12.89 6.46
CA MET A 129 -18.88 12.64 7.70
C MET A 129 -19.04 11.14 7.92
N ASP A 130 -18.90 10.70 9.18
CA ASP A 130 -19.14 9.31 9.59
C ASP A 130 -18.33 8.24 8.86
N GLY A 131 -17.25 8.63 8.14
CA GLY A 131 -16.39 7.71 7.41
C GLY A 131 -16.99 7.12 6.14
N ASP A 132 -18.08 7.70 5.61
CA ASP A 132 -18.71 7.28 4.35
C ASP A 132 -17.82 7.62 3.15
N ILE A 133 -16.90 6.71 2.81
CA ILE A 133 -16.01 6.84 1.66
C ILE A 133 -16.73 6.79 0.33
N GLY A 134 -17.96 6.25 0.27
CA GLY A 134 -18.77 6.19 -0.95
C GLY A 134 -19.07 7.58 -1.51
N SER A 135 -19.27 8.57 -0.65
CA SER A 135 -19.45 9.97 -1.05
C SER A 135 -18.21 10.57 -1.74
N VAL A 136 -17.03 10.01 -1.51
CA VAL A 136 -15.76 10.47 -2.07
C VAL A 136 -15.36 9.66 -3.30
N VAL A 137 -15.36 8.33 -3.21
CA VAL A 137 -14.91 7.45 -4.32
C VAL A 137 -16.01 7.13 -5.32
N GLY A 138 -17.29 7.31 -4.95
CA GLY A 138 -18.45 7.09 -5.83
C GLY A 138 -19.08 5.69 -5.70
N ASP A 139 -18.38 4.70 -5.15
CA ASP A 139 -18.97 3.39 -4.89
C ASP A 139 -19.55 3.34 -3.47
N TYR A 140 -20.88 3.30 -3.38
CA TYR A 140 -21.63 3.26 -2.12
C TYR A 140 -21.81 1.85 -1.56
N ASN A 141 -21.25 0.83 -2.21
CA ASN A 141 -21.35 -0.53 -1.73
C ASN A 141 -20.32 -0.79 -0.62
N LEU A 142 -20.73 -0.62 0.63
CA LEU A 142 -19.85 -0.79 1.80
C LEU A 142 -19.19 -2.18 1.85
N ALA A 143 -19.86 -3.23 1.37
CA ALA A 143 -19.30 -4.58 1.36
C ALA A 143 -18.23 -4.77 0.28
N ALA A 144 -18.22 -3.93 -0.77
CA ALA A 144 -17.18 -3.94 -1.79
C ALA A 144 -15.85 -3.36 -1.30
N GLY A 145 -15.89 -2.40 -0.38
CA GLY A 145 -14.72 -1.65 0.09
C GLY A 145 -14.15 -0.71 -0.97
N ALA A 146 -13.04 -0.06 -0.65
CA ALA A 146 -12.34 0.81 -1.59
C ALA A 146 -11.33 0.01 -2.41
N TRP A 147 -11.32 0.21 -3.72
CA TRP A 147 -10.37 -0.41 -4.64
C TRP A 147 -9.47 0.66 -5.23
N ILE A 148 -8.21 0.68 -4.83
CA ILE A 148 -7.24 1.73 -5.18
C ILE A 148 -6.03 1.09 -5.87
N ARG A 149 -5.52 1.71 -6.93
CA ARG A 149 -4.23 1.34 -7.52
C ARG A 149 -3.12 1.87 -6.62
N PHE A 150 -2.03 1.12 -6.55
CA PHE A 150 -0.93 1.46 -5.63
C PHE A 150 0.24 2.18 -6.31
N ASN A 151 0.23 2.33 -7.63
CA ASN A 151 1.20 3.16 -8.36
C ASN A 151 0.49 4.35 -9.03
N PRO A 152 1.16 5.50 -9.16
CA PRO A 152 0.58 6.70 -9.75
C PRO A 152 0.32 6.57 -11.25
N LEU A 153 -0.65 7.32 -11.73
CA LEU A 153 -1.07 7.34 -13.12
C LEU A 153 -0.86 8.72 -13.75
N ASP A 154 -0.85 8.76 -15.08
CA ASP A 154 -0.71 9.99 -15.87
C ASP A 154 -1.99 10.84 -15.99
N GLY A 155 -3.11 10.36 -15.41
CA GLY A 155 -4.41 11.03 -15.49
C GLY A 155 -5.18 10.81 -16.80
N THR A 156 -4.66 10.04 -17.74
CA THR A 156 -5.31 9.77 -19.05
C THR A 156 -5.93 8.39 -19.14
N GLY A 157 -5.52 7.47 -18.26
CA GLY A 157 -6.03 6.10 -18.25
C GLY A 157 -5.61 5.33 -17.00
N CYS A 158 -5.88 4.03 -17.02
CA CYS A 158 -5.61 3.15 -15.86
C CYS A 158 -4.94 1.82 -16.24
N LYS A 159 -4.35 1.74 -17.43
CA LYS A 159 -3.60 0.58 -17.90
C LYS A 159 -2.13 0.66 -17.45
N ASN A 160 -1.35 -0.39 -17.71
CA ASN A 160 0.08 -0.39 -17.39
C ASN A 160 0.85 0.75 -18.06
N GLU A 161 0.45 1.15 -19.27
CA GLU A 161 1.04 2.25 -20.04
C GLU A 161 0.80 3.64 -19.43
N ASN A 162 -0.21 3.75 -18.54
CA ASN A 162 -0.53 4.99 -17.85
C ASN A 162 0.16 5.11 -16.49
N VAL A 163 0.89 4.08 -16.04
CA VAL A 163 1.67 4.14 -14.80
C VAL A 163 2.90 4.99 -15.02
N THR A 164 3.05 6.04 -14.20
CA THR A 164 4.14 7.02 -14.33
C THR A 164 5.37 6.68 -13.50
N ASP A 165 5.18 5.88 -12.45
CA ASP A 165 6.28 5.47 -11.57
C ASP A 165 6.04 4.05 -11.07
N PHE A 166 7.06 3.19 -11.18
CA PHE A 166 7.00 1.76 -10.89
C PHE A 166 7.54 1.44 -9.50
N ARG A 167 6.96 2.08 -8.46
CA ARG A 167 7.45 2.00 -7.07
C ARG A 167 7.07 0.72 -6.36
N TYR A 168 5.89 0.18 -6.63
CA TYR A 168 5.30 -0.86 -5.79
C TYR A 168 4.78 -2.05 -6.59
N ALA A 169 4.83 -3.22 -5.94
CA ALA A 169 4.22 -4.47 -6.39
C ALA A 169 3.28 -5.01 -5.31
N LEU A 170 2.25 -5.74 -5.71
CA LEU A 170 1.32 -6.40 -4.81
C LEU A 170 1.75 -7.84 -4.56
N VAL A 171 1.93 -8.21 -3.30
CA VAL A 171 2.08 -9.60 -2.84
C VAL A 171 0.81 -9.97 -2.06
N GLU A 172 0.11 -10.98 -2.53
CA GLU A 172 -1.11 -11.47 -1.90
C GLU A 172 -1.26 -12.98 -2.13
N SER A 173 -2.03 -13.66 -1.27
CA SER A 173 -2.38 -15.06 -1.40
C SER A 173 -3.85 -15.29 -1.05
N ASP A 174 -4.60 -15.90 -1.96
CA ASP A 174 -6.01 -16.28 -1.76
C ASP A 174 -6.18 -17.70 -1.17
N VAL A 175 -5.08 -18.44 -1.02
CA VAL A 175 -5.10 -19.87 -0.72
C VAL A 175 -4.44 -20.24 0.61
N MET A 176 -3.89 -19.28 1.32
CA MET A 176 -3.20 -19.46 2.60
C MET A 176 -3.96 -18.78 3.73
N GLU A 177 -3.90 -19.34 4.94
CA GLU A 177 -4.38 -18.68 6.15
C GLU A 177 -3.66 -17.34 6.38
N VAL A 178 -4.42 -16.33 6.78
CA VAL A 178 -3.95 -14.94 6.87
C VAL A 178 -2.81 -14.77 7.87
N GLY A 179 -2.90 -15.44 9.04
CA GLY A 179 -1.85 -15.41 10.05
C GLY A 179 -0.54 -16.00 9.55
N LYS A 180 -0.61 -17.01 8.69
CA LYS A 180 0.57 -17.61 8.07
C LYS A 180 1.16 -16.74 6.97
N GLN A 181 0.31 -16.07 6.18
CA GLN A 181 0.78 -15.05 5.22
C GLN A 181 1.56 -13.97 5.95
N TYR A 182 1.00 -13.47 7.04
CA TYR A 182 1.61 -12.40 7.84
C TYR A 182 2.96 -12.82 8.41
N ALA A 183 3.04 -14.01 9.01
CA ALA A 183 4.28 -14.55 9.57
C ALA A 183 5.39 -14.66 8.51
N ILE A 184 5.10 -15.19 7.32
CA ILE A 184 6.09 -15.32 6.25
C ILE A 184 6.54 -13.95 5.73
N ILE A 185 5.61 -12.99 5.56
CA ILE A 185 5.94 -11.63 5.14
C ILE A 185 6.89 -10.97 6.14
N GLN A 186 6.69 -11.17 7.44
CA GLN A 186 7.54 -10.65 8.51
C GLN A 186 8.92 -11.30 8.48
N GLU A 187 8.98 -12.63 8.41
CA GLU A 187 10.26 -13.38 8.39
C GLU A 187 11.11 -13.06 7.14
N LEU A 188 10.46 -12.77 6.01
CA LEU A 188 11.16 -12.36 4.80
C LEU A 188 11.70 -10.93 4.86
N GLU A 189 11.32 -10.15 5.87
CA GLU A 189 11.67 -8.73 6.00
C GLU A 189 11.43 -7.95 4.69
N LEU A 190 10.31 -8.27 3.99
CA LEU A 190 9.99 -7.59 2.75
C LEU A 190 9.85 -6.08 2.98
N PRO A 191 10.33 -5.23 2.07
CA PRO A 191 10.21 -3.78 2.17
C PRO A 191 8.75 -3.33 1.93
N VAL A 192 7.85 -3.72 2.85
CA VAL A 192 6.42 -3.43 2.79
C VAL A 192 6.18 -1.96 3.11
N ALA A 193 5.66 -1.20 2.15
CA ALA A 193 5.24 0.18 2.34
C ALA A 193 3.88 0.26 3.04
N CYS A 194 2.96 -0.63 2.67
CA CYS A 194 1.62 -0.69 3.24
C CYS A 194 1.13 -2.14 3.28
N LEU A 195 0.57 -2.55 4.42
CA LEU A 195 -0.06 -3.85 4.60
C LEU A 195 -1.57 -3.64 4.82
N VAL A 196 -2.38 -4.18 3.91
CA VAL A 196 -3.83 -4.05 3.95
C VAL A 196 -4.46 -5.41 4.23
N TYR A 197 -5.23 -5.51 5.30
CA TYR A 197 -6.06 -6.68 5.54
C TYR A 197 -7.38 -6.53 4.80
N SER A 198 -7.66 -7.42 3.86
CA SER A 198 -8.85 -7.37 3.00
C SER A 198 -10.17 -7.70 3.74
N GLY A 199 -10.09 -8.02 5.03
CA GLY A 199 -11.23 -8.32 5.90
C GLY A 199 -11.75 -9.76 5.80
N LYS A 200 -11.13 -10.65 5.01
CA LYS A 200 -11.55 -12.07 4.91
C LYS A 200 -10.39 -13.03 4.71
N LYS A 201 -9.76 -13.04 3.54
CA LYS A 201 -8.91 -14.16 3.11
C LYS A 201 -7.47 -13.79 2.82
N SER A 202 -7.16 -12.54 2.57
CA SER A 202 -5.83 -12.15 2.12
C SER A 202 -5.31 -10.89 2.79
N LEU A 203 -3.99 -10.84 2.87
CA LEU A 203 -3.22 -9.64 3.13
C LEU A 203 -2.69 -9.13 1.80
N HIS A 204 -2.89 -7.86 1.55
CA HIS A 204 -2.28 -7.16 0.42
C HIS A 204 -1.02 -6.46 0.94
N ALA A 205 0.14 -7.06 0.73
CA ALA A 205 1.41 -6.41 1.02
C ALA A 205 1.84 -5.61 -0.21
N ILE A 206 1.85 -4.29 -0.06
CA ILE A 206 2.34 -3.37 -1.08
C ILE A 206 3.84 -3.22 -0.84
N VAL A 207 4.64 -3.91 -1.67
CA VAL A 207 6.08 -4.06 -1.50
C VAL A 207 6.81 -3.10 -2.43
N ARG A 208 7.84 -2.42 -1.92
CA ARG A 208 8.70 -1.55 -2.72
C ARG A 208 9.53 -2.35 -3.71
N VAL A 209 9.54 -1.89 -4.95
CA VAL A 209 10.38 -2.43 -6.02
C VAL A 209 11.20 -1.34 -6.72
N ASP A 210 10.77 -0.09 -6.68
CA ASP A 210 11.46 1.13 -7.15
C ASP A 210 12.16 0.95 -8.51
N ALA A 211 11.46 0.42 -9.51
CA ALA A 211 12.02 0.14 -10.82
C ALA A 211 12.02 1.39 -11.71
N ALA A 212 13.05 1.53 -12.53
CA ALA A 212 13.22 2.69 -13.41
C ALA A 212 12.27 2.66 -14.63
N ASP A 213 11.86 1.46 -15.06
CA ASP A 213 10.94 1.27 -16.18
C ASP A 213 10.13 -0.03 -16.05
N TYR A 214 9.21 -0.25 -17.01
CA TYR A 214 8.36 -1.43 -17.00
C TYR A 214 9.14 -2.75 -17.14
N SER A 215 10.24 -2.78 -17.90
CA SER A 215 11.04 -3.99 -18.08
C SER A 215 11.74 -4.39 -16.79
N GLU A 216 12.33 -3.41 -16.11
CA GLU A 216 12.94 -3.61 -14.81
C GLU A 216 11.89 -3.97 -13.75
N TYR A 217 10.74 -3.32 -13.76
CA TYR A 217 9.60 -3.67 -12.89
C TYR A 217 9.24 -5.15 -13.01
N ARG A 218 9.11 -5.67 -14.23
CA ARG A 218 8.80 -7.08 -14.48
C ARG A 218 9.86 -8.02 -13.89
N LYS A 219 11.13 -7.70 -14.06
CA LYS A 219 12.24 -8.49 -13.51
C LYS A 219 12.20 -8.52 -11.98
N ARG A 220 12.02 -7.35 -11.35
CA ARG A 220 11.96 -7.20 -9.88
C ARG A 220 10.75 -7.92 -9.29
N VAL A 221 9.59 -7.81 -9.92
CA VAL A 221 8.38 -8.53 -9.50
C VAL A 221 8.54 -10.04 -9.65
N ASP A 222 9.13 -10.52 -10.74
CA ASP A 222 9.40 -11.94 -10.94
C ASP A 222 10.39 -12.48 -9.89
N TYR A 223 11.42 -11.71 -9.53
CA TYR A 223 12.34 -12.04 -8.44
C TYR A 223 11.60 -12.09 -7.09
N LEU A 224 10.84 -11.05 -6.74
CA LEU A 224 10.06 -10.98 -5.51
C LEU A 224 9.14 -12.20 -5.36
N TYR A 225 8.43 -12.56 -6.42
CA TYR A 225 7.53 -13.71 -6.41
C TYR A 225 8.26 -15.04 -6.27
N ASN A 226 9.43 -15.18 -6.87
CA ASN A 226 10.28 -16.35 -6.69
C ASN A 226 10.75 -16.48 -5.23
N VAL A 227 11.16 -15.38 -4.60
CA VAL A 227 11.49 -15.33 -3.17
C VAL A 227 10.30 -15.79 -2.34
N CYS A 228 9.13 -15.17 -2.53
CA CYS A 228 7.91 -15.51 -1.81
C CYS A 228 7.57 -17.01 -1.95
N GLN A 229 7.52 -17.53 -3.17
CA GLN A 229 7.15 -18.92 -3.44
C GLN A 229 8.12 -19.93 -2.85
N LYS A 230 9.42 -19.69 -2.94
CA LYS A 230 10.45 -20.55 -2.33
C LYS A 230 10.35 -20.60 -0.82
N ASN A 231 9.93 -19.52 -0.20
CA ASN A 231 9.74 -19.41 1.25
C ASN A 231 8.31 -19.78 1.69
N GLY A 232 7.52 -20.38 0.82
CA GLY A 232 6.24 -20.97 1.17
C GLY A 232 5.03 -20.03 1.04
N LEU A 233 5.22 -18.76 0.66
CA LEU A 233 4.12 -17.83 0.37
C LEU A 233 3.63 -18.05 -1.07
N LYS A 234 2.46 -18.67 -1.19
CA LYS A 234 1.82 -18.93 -2.49
C LYS A 234 1.15 -17.67 -3.02
N THR A 235 1.88 -16.93 -3.84
CA THR A 235 1.39 -15.68 -4.42
C THR A 235 0.45 -15.88 -5.60
N ASP A 236 -0.52 -14.97 -5.80
CA ASP A 236 -1.32 -14.94 -7.01
C ASP A 236 -0.51 -14.32 -8.17
N ASN A 237 -0.22 -15.16 -9.16
CA ASN A 237 0.54 -14.77 -10.34
C ASN A 237 -0.16 -13.71 -11.23
N GLN A 238 -1.44 -13.44 -11.04
CA GLN A 238 -2.17 -12.41 -11.79
C GLN A 238 -1.84 -10.99 -11.33
N ASN A 239 -1.25 -10.83 -10.14
CA ASN A 239 -0.95 -9.53 -9.54
C ASN A 239 0.36 -8.88 -10.00
N ARG A 240 0.96 -9.37 -11.10
CA ARG A 240 2.25 -8.87 -11.64
C ARG A 240 2.14 -7.55 -12.42
N ASN A 241 0.98 -6.93 -12.47
CA ASN A 241 0.76 -5.69 -13.21
C ASN A 241 0.94 -4.47 -12.32
N PRO A 242 1.69 -3.43 -12.75
CA PRO A 242 1.90 -2.22 -11.95
C PRO A 242 0.60 -1.41 -11.76
N SER A 243 -0.38 -1.59 -12.64
CA SER A 243 -1.70 -0.94 -12.55
C SER A 243 -2.74 -1.79 -11.79
N ARG A 244 -2.31 -2.78 -10.99
CA ARG A 244 -3.23 -3.62 -10.22
C ARG A 244 -3.94 -2.82 -9.12
N LEU A 245 -5.15 -3.25 -8.77
CA LEU A 245 -5.93 -2.73 -7.66
C LEU A 245 -5.60 -3.48 -6.37
N SER A 246 -5.44 -2.76 -5.27
CA SER A 246 -5.54 -3.25 -3.91
C SER A 246 -6.91 -2.87 -3.33
N ARG A 247 -7.41 -3.64 -2.40
CA ARG A 247 -8.74 -3.42 -1.79
C ARG A 247 -8.61 -3.28 -0.28
#